data_84ab2174c09b276f7d382e0bc953849a
#
_entry.id   84ab2174c09b276f7d382e0bc953849a
#
_cell.length_a   1.000
_cell.length_b   1.000
_cell.length_c   1.000
_cell.angle_alpha   90.00
_cell.angle_beta   90.00
_cell.angle_gamma   90.00
#
_symmetry.space_group_name_H-M   'P 1'
#
loop_
_entity.id
_entity.type
_entity.pdbx_description
1 polymer ?
#
loop_
_entity_poly.entity_id
_entity_poly.type
_entity_poly.pdbx_seq_one_letter_code
_entity_poly.pdbx_strand_id
1 'polypeptide(L)'
;LDLANTPIRHVKVDQNGRYDSEKDSSLNECLSLMANIDQTSNALIYELVYTMLESGSAVLVPVDTDTALNEEGSFDVLSLRVGRVESWYTDSVDVNLYNDRSGKRETIRISKNSAAIIYSPLYDVTASNNSLANRLARKLDALDAIDNSALGKKLDLIIQLPYSVRGELRQQQAETRREAIEQQLRNSE
;
A
#
# COMPACT_ATOMS: atom_id res chain seq x y z
N LEU A 1 -8.17 8.13 6.67
CA LEU A 1 -8.30 9.48 7.27
C LEU A 1 -8.55 9.41 8.78
N ASP A 2 -9.45 8.58 9.26
CA ASP A 2 -9.78 8.48 10.68
C ASP A 2 -8.58 8.03 11.54
N LEU A 3 -7.79 7.08 11.05
CA LEU A 3 -6.60 6.61 11.77
C LEU A 3 -5.55 7.71 11.95
N ALA A 4 -5.32 8.55 10.94
CA ALA A 4 -4.35 9.63 11.01
C ALA A 4 -4.79 10.78 11.93
N ASN A 5 -6.08 10.88 12.19
CA ASN A 5 -6.65 11.87 13.11
C ASN A 5 -6.82 11.33 14.54
N THR A 6 -6.50 10.06 14.76
CA THR A 6 -6.55 9.47 16.12
C THR A 6 -5.33 9.94 16.91
N PRO A 7 -5.49 10.58 18.07
CA PRO A 7 -4.37 11.04 18.89
C PRO A 7 -3.58 9.83 19.43
N ILE A 8 -2.29 9.81 19.14
CA ILE A 8 -1.34 8.82 19.68
C ILE A 8 -0.55 9.51 20.77
N ARG A 9 -0.44 8.89 21.93
CA ARG A 9 0.21 9.48 23.10
C ARG A 9 1.14 8.50 23.80
N HIS A 10 2.25 9.00 24.31
CA HIS A 10 3.15 8.27 25.18
C HIS A 10 2.64 8.42 26.61
N VAL A 11 2.26 7.31 27.24
CA VAL A 11 1.62 7.28 28.55
C VAL A 11 2.34 6.32 29.49
N LYS A 12 2.21 6.58 30.79
CA LYS A 12 2.55 5.61 31.83
C LYS A 12 1.37 4.66 32.04
N VAL A 13 1.68 3.40 32.25
CA VAL A 13 0.70 2.35 32.56
C VAL A 13 1.01 1.74 33.91
N ASP A 14 -0.03 1.31 34.65
CA ASP A 14 0.10 0.59 35.89
C ASP A 14 0.59 -0.86 35.66
N GLN A 15 0.76 -1.61 36.76
CA GLN A 15 1.19 -3.03 36.71
C GLN A 15 0.20 -3.93 35.93
N ASN A 16 -1.04 -3.48 35.75
CA ASN A 16 -2.09 -4.21 35.02
C ASN A 16 -2.22 -3.75 33.57
N GLY A 17 -1.34 -2.85 33.07
CA GLY A 17 -1.38 -2.32 31.71
C GLY A 17 -2.47 -1.27 31.47
N ARG A 18 -3.06 -0.70 32.55
CA ARG A 18 -4.07 0.36 32.41
C ARG A 18 -3.40 1.72 32.41
N TYR A 19 -4.01 2.67 31.72
CA TYR A 19 -3.60 4.07 31.72
C TYR A 19 -3.49 4.62 33.12
N ASP A 20 -2.35 5.20 33.44
CA ASP A 20 -2.08 5.91 34.72
C ASP A 20 -2.03 7.42 34.45
N SER A 21 -1.06 7.87 33.68
CA SER A 21 -0.85 9.29 33.39
C SER A 21 -0.16 9.51 32.04
N GLU A 22 -0.27 10.72 31.50
CA GLU A 22 0.54 11.13 30.36
C GLU A 22 2.00 11.30 30.80
N LYS A 23 2.92 10.84 29.98
CA LYS A 23 4.34 11.05 30.16
C LYS A 23 4.74 12.34 29.45
N ASP A 24 5.30 13.30 30.20
CA ASP A 24 5.92 14.47 29.59
C ASP A 24 7.23 14.02 28.90
N SER A 25 7.24 14.02 27.59
CA SER A 25 8.37 13.57 26.77
C SER A 25 8.34 14.23 25.39
N SER A 26 9.52 14.47 24.83
CA SER A 26 9.66 14.97 23.46
C SER A 26 8.98 14.07 22.42
N LEU A 27 8.88 12.77 22.73
CA LEU A 27 8.11 11.82 21.89
C LEU A 27 6.62 12.20 21.80
N ASN A 28 6.02 12.71 22.90
CA ASN A 28 4.64 13.21 22.84
C ASN A 28 4.52 14.45 21.96
N GLU A 29 5.50 15.33 21.93
CA GLU A 29 5.51 16.45 21.01
C GLU A 29 5.59 15.99 19.56
N CYS A 30 6.45 15.01 19.27
CA CYS A 30 6.55 14.39 17.94
C CYS A 30 5.24 13.75 17.48
N LEU A 31 4.51 13.10 18.38
CA LEU A 31 3.28 12.38 18.07
C LEU A 31 2.02 13.25 18.10
N SER A 32 2.06 14.45 18.73
CA SER A 32 0.90 15.32 18.87
C SER A 32 0.98 16.63 18.11
N LEU A 33 2.18 17.18 17.92
CA LEU A 33 2.39 18.51 17.36
C LEU A 33 3.24 18.47 16.07
N MET A 34 4.55 18.29 16.20
CA MET A 34 5.50 18.30 15.10
C MET A 34 6.41 17.08 15.16
N ALA A 35 6.34 16.23 14.17
CA ALA A 35 7.15 15.02 14.09
C ALA A 35 8.62 15.30 13.71
N ASN A 36 8.82 16.29 12.87
CA ASN A 36 10.13 16.75 12.40
C ASN A 36 9.99 18.16 11.81
N ILE A 37 11.10 18.73 11.33
CA ILE A 37 11.16 20.10 10.79
C ILE A 37 10.21 20.32 9.59
N ASP A 38 9.89 19.27 8.85
CA ASP A 38 9.09 19.35 7.61
C ASP A 38 7.65 18.87 7.78
N GLN A 39 7.35 18.13 8.87
CA GLN A 39 6.09 17.41 9.00
C GLN A 39 5.44 17.60 10.38
N THR A 40 4.15 17.84 10.36
CA THR A 40 3.31 17.72 11.54
C THR A 40 3.10 16.26 11.93
N SER A 41 2.66 16.01 13.16
CA SER A 41 2.33 14.66 13.64
C SER A 41 1.30 13.96 12.76
N ASN A 42 0.25 14.66 12.33
CA ASN A 42 -0.77 14.10 11.44
C ASN A 42 -0.19 13.70 10.07
N ALA A 43 0.70 14.52 9.51
CA ALA A 43 1.36 14.22 8.24
C ALA A 43 2.27 12.99 8.36
N LEU A 44 3.00 12.85 9.48
CA LEU A 44 3.81 11.67 9.77
C LEU A 44 2.95 10.41 9.84
N ILE A 45 1.85 10.44 10.60
CA ILE A 45 0.95 9.27 10.73
C ILE A 45 0.30 8.94 9.38
N TYR A 46 -0.03 9.96 8.58
CA TYR A 46 -0.55 9.74 7.24
C TYR A 46 0.47 9.03 6.34
N GLU A 47 1.73 9.50 6.34
CA GLU A 47 2.83 8.86 5.59
C GLU A 47 3.08 7.43 6.09
N LEU A 48 3.02 7.20 7.40
CA LEU A 48 3.18 5.89 8.02
C LEU A 48 2.13 4.89 7.50
N VAL A 49 0.86 5.27 7.56
CA VAL A 49 -0.26 4.44 7.08
C VAL A 49 -0.17 4.21 5.58
N TYR A 50 0.14 5.25 4.82
CA TYR A 50 0.29 5.16 3.37
C TYR A 50 1.41 4.18 2.99
N THR A 51 2.61 4.35 3.59
CA THR A 51 3.77 3.47 3.34
C THR A 51 3.48 2.03 3.74
N MET A 52 2.81 1.83 4.88
CA MET A 52 2.40 0.51 5.36
C MET A 52 1.43 -0.18 4.37
N LEU A 53 0.48 0.55 3.82
CA LEU A 53 -0.49 0.00 2.86
C LEU A 53 0.17 -0.27 1.50
N GLU A 54 1.06 0.61 1.04
CA GLU A 54 1.76 0.47 -0.23
C GLU A 54 2.76 -0.69 -0.20
N SER A 55 3.62 -0.73 0.83
CA SER A 55 4.76 -1.66 0.91
C SER A 55 4.48 -2.89 1.76
N GLY A 56 3.36 -2.90 2.51
CA GLY A 56 3.04 -3.96 3.47
C GLY A 56 3.68 -3.76 4.85
N SER A 57 4.71 -2.92 4.96
CA SER A 57 5.35 -2.53 6.21
C SER A 57 5.89 -1.11 6.13
N ALA A 58 6.01 -0.46 7.27
CA ALA A 58 6.64 0.84 7.41
C ALA A 58 7.51 0.86 8.67
N VAL A 59 8.53 1.70 8.68
CA VAL A 59 9.44 1.85 9.82
C VAL A 59 9.38 3.29 10.31
N LEU A 60 9.11 3.47 11.58
CA LEU A 60 9.22 4.75 12.24
C LEU A 60 10.61 4.84 12.87
N VAL A 61 11.40 5.79 12.38
CA VAL A 61 12.82 5.94 12.74
C VAL A 61 13.02 7.21 13.53
N PRO A 62 13.62 7.16 14.73
CA PRO A 62 14.12 8.35 15.40
C PRO A 62 15.36 8.86 14.62
N VAL A 63 15.26 10.07 14.06
CA VAL A 63 16.35 10.68 13.28
C VAL A 63 17.15 11.69 14.08
N ASP A 64 16.55 12.23 15.12
CA ASP A 64 17.24 13.09 16.08
C ASP A 64 16.85 12.70 17.51
N THR A 65 17.85 12.63 18.38
CA THR A 65 17.69 12.27 19.79
C THR A 65 18.51 13.20 20.65
N ASP A 66 18.08 13.40 21.87
CA ASP A 66 18.91 14.12 22.85
C ASP A 66 20.23 13.36 23.08
N THR A 67 21.28 14.11 23.39
CA THR A 67 22.61 13.57 23.73
C THR A 67 22.72 13.16 25.20
N ALA A 68 21.84 13.68 26.03
CA ALA A 68 21.77 13.37 27.47
C ALA A 68 20.83 12.19 27.74
N LEU A 69 21.25 11.28 28.61
CA LEU A 69 20.35 10.23 29.10
C LEU A 69 19.30 10.88 30.02
N ASN A 70 18.04 10.53 29.79
CA ASN A 70 16.96 10.90 30.70
C ASN A 70 17.04 10.11 32.05
N GLU A 71 16.16 10.42 32.99
CA GLU A 71 16.12 9.76 34.32
C GLU A 71 15.94 8.23 34.24
N GLU A 72 15.41 7.72 33.15
CA GLU A 72 15.18 6.30 32.90
C GLU A 72 16.35 5.62 32.15
N GLY A 73 17.43 6.36 31.87
CA GLY A 73 18.63 5.85 31.19
C GLY A 73 18.46 5.65 29.70
N SER A 74 17.47 6.31 29.07
CA SER A 74 17.23 6.32 27.62
C SER A 74 17.39 7.73 27.05
N PHE A 75 17.48 7.84 25.73
CA PHE A 75 17.53 9.12 25.03
C PHE A 75 16.12 9.59 24.68
N ASP A 76 15.86 10.87 24.83
CA ASP A 76 14.61 11.46 24.35
C ASP A 76 14.63 11.62 22.83
N VAL A 77 13.51 11.29 22.19
CA VAL A 77 13.34 11.37 20.74
C VAL A 77 12.87 12.76 20.38
N LEU A 78 13.67 13.50 19.63
CA LEU A 78 13.38 14.87 19.21
C LEU A 78 12.75 14.95 17.82
N SER A 79 12.96 13.95 16.98
CA SER A 79 12.43 13.93 15.62
C SER A 79 12.21 12.50 15.13
N LEU A 80 11.08 12.31 14.40
CA LEU A 80 10.67 11.04 13.82
C LEU A 80 10.48 11.17 12.32
N ARG A 81 10.87 10.13 11.57
CA ARG A 81 10.57 10.00 10.15
C ARG A 81 10.08 8.60 9.81
N VAL A 82 9.28 8.54 8.76
CA VAL A 82 8.83 7.26 8.19
C VAL A 82 9.79 6.81 7.10
N GLY A 83 10.18 5.55 7.17
CA GLY A 83 10.98 4.90 6.16
C GLY A 83 10.30 3.68 5.56
N ARG A 84 10.67 3.38 4.32
CA ARG A 84 10.25 2.18 3.59
C ARG A 84 11.32 1.11 3.72
N VAL A 85 10.94 -0.11 4.08
CA VAL A 85 11.88 -1.24 4.12
C VAL A 85 12.23 -1.67 2.69
N GLU A 86 13.53 -1.73 2.40
CA GLU A 86 14.05 -2.25 1.14
C GLU A 86 14.55 -3.69 1.29
N SER A 87 15.23 -3.99 2.41
CA SER A 87 15.80 -5.32 2.65
C SER A 87 15.72 -5.71 4.11
N TRP A 88 15.45 -6.99 4.33
CA TRP A 88 15.33 -7.59 5.66
C TRP A 88 16.58 -8.42 5.99
N TYR A 89 17.13 -8.24 7.19
CA TYR A 89 18.21 -9.06 7.76
C TYR A 89 17.77 -9.61 9.11
N THR A 90 18.58 -10.47 9.71
CA THR A 90 18.25 -11.09 11.00
C THR A 90 18.02 -10.05 12.09
N ASP A 91 18.97 -9.13 12.29
CA ASP A 91 18.97 -8.15 13.38
C ASP A 91 18.80 -6.70 12.91
N SER A 92 18.72 -6.48 11.58
CA SER A 92 18.66 -5.15 10.99
C SER A 92 17.74 -5.11 9.79
N VAL A 93 17.43 -3.91 9.34
CA VAL A 93 16.67 -3.62 8.11
C VAL A 93 17.34 -2.49 7.35
N ASP A 94 17.35 -2.58 6.03
CA ASP A 94 17.71 -1.45 5.18
C ASP A 94 16.44 -0.63 4.92
N VAL A 95 16.48 0.63 5.29
CA VAL A 95 15.34 1.54 5.26
C VAL A 95 15.66 2.73 4.41
N ASN A 96 14.82 3.00 3.43
CA ASN A 96 14.86 4.20 2.61
C ASN A 96 14.07 5.30 3.29
N LEU A 97 14.72 6.37 3.70
CA LEU A 97 14.12 7.53 4.35
C LEU A 97 14.72 8.83 3.85
N TYR A 98 14.03 9.93 4.10
CA TYR A 98 14.51 11.26 3.76
C TYR A 98 15.55 11.72 4.77
N ASN A 99 16.71 12.20 4.27
CA ASN A 99 17.79 12.75 5.09
C ASN A 99 17.76 14.29 5.01
N ASP A 100 17.49 14.93 6.13
CA ASP A 100 17.37 16.39 6.23
C ASP A 100 18.66 17.13 5.87
N ARG A 101 19.82 16.49 6.10
CA ARG A 101 21.13 17.11 5.84
C ARG A 101 21.48 17.10 4.36
N SER A 102 21.13 16.04 3.65
CA SER A 102 21.43 15.91 2.21
C SER A 102 20.28 16.37 1.32
N GLY A 103 19.08 16.53 1.86
CA GLY A 103 17.86 16.86 1.09
C GLY A 103 17.43 15.76 0.14
N LYS A 104 17.83 14.52 0.37
CA LYS A 104 17.56 13.37 -0.50
C LYS A 104 17.08 12.17 0.31
N ARG A 105 16.42 11.26 -0.38
CA ARG A 105 16.14 9.92 0.19
C ARG A 105 17.40 9.06 0.09
N GLU A 106 17.75 8.43 1.18
CA GLU A 106 18.92 7.57 1.32
C GLU A 106 18.53 6.27 2.00
N THR A 107 19.19 5.18 1.63
CA THR A 107 19.01 3.88 2.27
C THR A 107 20.04 3.72 3.37
N ILE A 108 19.57 3.55 4.58
CA ILE A 108 20.41 3.33 5.76
C ILE A 108 20.08 2.00 6.41
N ARG A 109 21.09 1.37 7.00
CA ARG A 109 20.92 0.15 7.79
C ARG A 109 20.68 0.49 9.24
N ILE A 110 19.56 0.01 9.78
CA ILE A 110 19.12 0.28 11.15
C ILE A 110 18.90 -1.05 11.87
N SER A 111 19.29 -1.11 13.14
CA SER A 111 18.93 -2.24 14.01
C SER A 111 17.40 -2.27 14.25
N LYS A 112 16.83 -3.46 14.25
CA LYS A 112 15.39 -3.65 14.55
C LYS A 112 14.98 -3.16 15.93
N ASN A 113 15.94 -3.10 16.86
CA ASN A 113 15.70 -2.61 18.22
C ASN A 113 15.72 -1.07 18.34
N SER A 114 16.22 -0.37 17.30
CA SER A 114 16.36 1.09 17.30
C SER A 114 15.24 1.80 16.54
N ALA A 115 14.28 1.08 16.03
CA ALA A 115 13.17 1.64 15.24
C ALA A 115 11.88 0.85 15.47
N ALA A 116 10.75 1.51 15.31
CA ALA A 116 9.45 0.85 15.40
C ALA A 116 9.05 0.34 14.00
N ILE A 117 8.95 -0.97 13.84
CA ILE A 117 8.56 -1.61 12.60
C ILE A 117 7.07 -1.98 12.70
N ILE A 118 6.28 -1.46 11.78
CA ILE A 118 4.83 -1.63 11.74
C ILE A 118 4.47 -2.42 10.50
N TYR A 119 3.70 -3.48 10.69
CA TYR A 119 3.27 -4.37 9.61
C TYR A 119 1.80 -4.15 9.31
N SER A 120 1.45 -4.19 8.03
CA SER A 120 0.07 -4.33 7.63
C SER A 120 -0.46 -5.68 8.11
N PRO A 121 -1.67 -5.77 8.68
CA PRO A 121 -2.26 -7.04 9.10
C PRO A 121 -2.46 -8.04 7.94
N LEU A 122 -2.35 -7.56 6.71
CA LEU A 122 -2.45 -8.37 5.48
C LEU A 122 -1.08 -8.66 4.86
N TYR A 123 0.01 -8.31 5.54
CA TYR A 123 1.38 -8.51 5.06
C TYR A 123 1.91 -9.86 5.56
N ASP A 124 2.44 -10.64 4.62
CA ASP A 124 3.18 -11.86 4.93
C ASP A 124 4.67 -11.61 4.64
N VAL A 125 5.50 -11.69 5.68
CA VAL A 125 6.96 -11.48 5.60
C VAL A 125 7.63 -12.51 4.67
N THR A 126 7.04 -13.70 4.54
CA THR A 126 7.58 -14.78 3.71
C THR A 126 7.24 -14.64 2.24
N ALA A 127 6.22 -13.88 1.91
CA ALA A 127 5.78 -13.63 0.53
C ALA A 127 6.23 -12.25 0.08
N SER A 128 7.44 -12.16 -0.49
CA SER A 128 7.92 -10.94 -1.14
C SER A 128 6.89 -10.45 -2.17
N ASN A 129 6.50 -9.18 -2.12
CA ASN A 129 5.50 -8.52 -2.99
C ASN A 129 4.01 -8.78 -2.67
N ASN A 130 3.64 -9.12 -1.45
CA ASN A 130 2.26 -9.39 -1.10
C ASN A 130 1.54 -8.24 -0.39
N SER A 131 1.91 -6.98 -0.66
CA SER A 131 1.16 -5.82 -0.16
C SER A 131 -0.26 -5.81 -0.73
N LEU A 132 -1.21 -5.24 0.02
CA LEU A 132 -2.59 -5.07 -0.45
C LEU A 132 -2.65 -4.28 -1.76
N ALA A 133 -1.83 -3.23 -1.87
CA ALA A 133 -1.71 -2.40 -3.07
C ALA A 133 -1.26 -3.21 -4.28
N ASN A 134 -0.23 -4.06 -4.15
CA ASN A 134 0.24 -4.93 -5.23
C ASN A 134 -0.79 -5.99 -5.64
N ARG A 135 -1.60 -6.47 -4.70
CA ARG A 135 -2.70 -7.40 -5.02
C ARG A 135 -3.82 -6.71 -5.76
N LEU A 136 -4.16 -5.47 -5.38
CA LEU A 136 -5.15 -4.66 -6.07
C LEU A 136 -4.66 -4.24 -7.46
N ALA A 137 -3.41 -3.79 -7.58
CA ALA A 137 -2.81 -3.43 -8.87
C ALA A 137 -2.89 -4.59 -9.88
N ARG A 138 -2.49 -5.81 -9.47
CA ARG A 138 -2.61 -7.00 -10.35
C ARG A 138 -4.05 -7.31 -10.77
N LYS A 139 -5.04 -7.04 -9.91
CA LYS A 139 -6.45 -7.22 -10.27
C LYS A 139 -6.92 -6.14 -11.23
N LEU A 140 -6.48 -4.90 -11.04
CA LEU A 140 -6.78 -3.80 -11.97
C LEU A 140 -6.15 -4.04 -13.33
N ASP A 141 -4.87 -4.45 -13.39
CA ASP A 141 -4.19 -4.82 -14.64
C ASP A 141 -4.94 -5.94 -15.38
N ALA A 142 -5.46 -6.91 -14.65
CA ALA A 142 -6.26 -7.99 -15.26
C ALA A 142 -7.61 -7.48 -15.80
N LEU A 143 -8.27 -6.56 -15.11
CA LEU A 143 -9.49 -5.91 -15.60
C LEU A 143 -9.22 -5.04 -16.82
N ASP A 144 -8.17 -4.24 -16.80
CA ASP A 144 -7.76 -3.41 -17.94
C ASP A 144 -7.41 -4.28 -19.15
N ALA A 145 -6.77 -5.42 -18.96
CA ALA A 145 -6.50 -6.37 -20.03
C ALA A 145 -7.80 -6.96 -20.64
N ILE A 146 -8.81 -7.23 -19.80
CA ILE A 146 -10.12 -7.70 -20.25
C ILE A 146 -10.83 -6.60 -21.03
N ASP A 147 -10.87 -5.37 -20.48
CA ASP A 147 -11.51 -4.23 -21.13
C ASP A 147 -10.84 -3.89 -22.46
N ASN A 148 -9.51 -3.85 -22.51
CA ASN A 148 -8.76 -3.65 -23.75
C ASN A 148 -9.01 -4.78 -24.76
N SER A 149 -9.16 -6.01 -24.31
CA SER A 149 -9.49 -7.14 -25.19
C SER A 149 -10.94 -7.08 -25.70
N ALA A 150 -11.84 -6.55 -24.89
CA ALA A 150 -13.24 -6.33 -25.29
C ALA A 150 -13.39 -5.16 -26.27
N LEU A 151 -12.58 -4.09 -26.07
CA LEU A 151 -12.57 -2.93 -26.99
C LEU A 151 -11.82 -3.19 -28.29
N GLY A 152 -10.81 -4.05 -28.28
CA GLY A 152 -9.95 -4.34 -29.44
C GLY A 152 -10.34 -5.54 -30.28
N LYS A 153 -11.16 -6.43 -29.76
CA LYS A 153 -11.69 -7.57 -30.50
C LYS A 153 -13.13 -7.28 -30.91
N LYS A 154 -13.38 -7.32 -32.21
CA LYS A 154 -14.74 -7.54 -32.74
C LYS A 154 -15.33 -8.68 -31.91
N LEU A 155 -16.49 -8.44 -31.32
CA LEU A 155 -17.25 -9.47 -30.60
C LEU A 155 -17.34 -10.69 -31.54
N ASP A 156 -16.64 -11.77 -31.19
CA ASP A 156 -16.86 -13.07 -31.86
C ASP A 156 -18.24 -13.56 -31.42
N LEU A 157 -19.24 -13.12 -32.13
CA LEU A 157 -20.62 -13.53 -31.90
C LEU A 157 -20.81 -14.96 -32.42
N ILE A 158 -20.83 -15.93 -31.50
CA ILE A 158 -21.18 -17.30 -31.87
C ILE A 158 -22.69 -17.38 -31.95
N ILE A 159 -23.22 -17.40 -33.19
CA ILE A 159 -24.65 -17.59 -33.44
C ILE A 159 -24.90 -19.09 -33.60
N GLN A 160 -25.50 -19.70 -32.61
CA GLN A 160 -25.95 -21.08 -32.72
C GLN A 160 -27.30 -21.15 -33.40
N LEU A 161 -27.32 -21.68 -34.64
CA LEU A 161 -28.58 -21.91 -35.34
C LEU A 161 -29.31 -23.13 -34.76
N PRO A 162 -30.61 -23.02 -34.44
CA PRO A 162 -31.36 -24.05 -33.73
C PRO A 162 -31.76 -25.27 -34.59
N TYR A 163 -31.19 -25.41 -35.77
CA TYR A 163 -31.52 -26.49 -36.69
C TYR A 163 -30.26 -27.08 -37.37
N SER A 164 -30.26 -28.38 -37.56
CA SER A 164 -29.20 -29.06 -38.32
C SER A 164 -29.37 -28.80 -39.81
N VAL A 165 -28.31 -28.24 -40.42
CA VAL A 165 -28.30 -27.99 -41.87
C VAL A 165 -28.03 -29.30 -42.61
N ARG A 166 -29.11 -29.97 -43.06
CA ARG A 166 -29.03 -31.15 -43.91
C ARG A 166 -29.76 -30.83 -45.23
N GLY A 167 -29.01 -30.84 -46.36
CA GLY A 167 -29.53 -30.57 -47.71
C GLY A 167 -29.10 -29.21 -48.28
N GLU A 168 -28.81 -29.18 -49.59
CA GLU A 168 -28.25 -28.02 -50.31
C GLU A 168 -29.12 -26.75 -50.23
N LEU A 169 -30.43 -26.87 -50.29
CA LEU A 169 -31.36 -25.75 -50.17
C LEU A 169 -31.33 -25.07 -48.79
N ARG A 170 -31.10 -25.84 -47.73
CA ARG A 170 -30.98 -25.32 -46.36
C ARG A 170 -29.62 -24.70 -46.11
N GLN A 171 -28.57 -25.19 -46.79
CA GLN A 171 -27.25 -24.57 -46.75
C GLN A 171 -27.27 -23.15 -47.35
N GLN A 172 -27.90 -22.99 -48.54
CA GLN A 172 -28.03 -21.66 -49.15
C GLN A 172 -28.84 -20.70 -48.29
N GLN A 173 -29.92 -21.16 -47.66
CA GLN A 173 -30.71 -20.33 -46.70
C GLN A 173 -29.93 -19.96 -45.46
N ALA A 174 -29.08 -20.83 -44.96
CA ALA A 174 -28.22 -20.56 -43.77
C ALA A 174 -27.13 -19.54 -44.14
N GLU A 175 -26.52 -19.63 -45.31
CA GLU A 175 -25.52 -18.67 -45.81
C GLU A 175 -26.13 -17.28 -46.04
N THR A 176 -27.28 -17.18 -46.66
CA THR A 176 -28.00 -15.91 -46.88
C THR A 176 -28.34 -15.25 -45.51
N ARG A 177 -28.74 -16.05 -44.52
CA ARG A 177 -29.09 -15.54 -43.20
C ARG A 177 -27.84 -15.11 -42.40
N ARG A 178 -26.72 -15.81 -42.57
CA ARG A 178 -25.42 -15.41 -42.00
C ARG A 178 -24.98 -14.07 -42.57
N GLU A 179 -25.02 -13.90 -43.89
CA GLU A 179 -24.66 -12.65 -44.55
C GLU A 179 -25.55 -11.48 -44.15
N ALA A 180 -26.85 -11.71 -43.97
CA ALA A 180 -27.76 -10.68 -43.48
C ALA A 180 -27.47 -10.23 -42.07
N ILE A 181 -27.10 -11.16 -41.18
CA ILE A 181 -26.70 -10.86 -39.79
C ILE A 181 -25.35 -10.14 -39.78
N GLU A 182 -24.37 -10.57 -40.59
CA GLU A 182 -23.07 -9.89 -40.71
C GLU A 182 -23.23 -8.45 -41.23
N GLN A 183 -24.14 -8.21 -42.16
CA GLN A 183 -24.45 -6.85 -42.61
C GLN A 183 -25.16 -6.00 -41.55
N GLN A 184 -26.09 -6.57 -40.81
CA GLN A 184 -26.72 -5.86 -39.68
C GLN A 184 -25.73 -5.48 -38.58
N LEU A 185 -24.78 -6.34 -38.26
CA LEU A 185 -23.73 -6.04 -37.29
C LEU A 185 -22.77 -4.96 -37.77
N ARG A 186 -22.41 -4.96 -39.06
CA ARG A 186 -21.56 -3.90 -39.64
C ARG A 186 -22.25 -2.54 -39.72
N ASN A 187 -23.57 -2.51 -39.84
CA ASN A 187 -24.35 -1.27 -39.90
C ASN A 187 -24.74 -0.72 -38.54
N SER A 188 -24.46 -1.45 -37.47
CA SER A 188 -24.71 -1.04 -36.07
C SER A 188 -23.46 -0.48 -35.36
N GLU A 189 -22.29 -0.46 -35.99
CA GLU A 189 -21.10 0.30 -35.63
C GLU A 189 -21.14 1.72 -36.23
#